data_c192b61050d4439c75e7d2c4860ea587
#
_entry.id   c192b61050d4439c75e7d2c4860ea587
#
_cell.length_a   1.000
_cell.length_b   1.000
_cell.length_c   1.000
_cell.angle_alpha   90.00
_cell.angle_beta   90.00
_cell.angle_gamma   90.00
#
_symmetry.space_group_name_H-M   'P 1'
#
loop_
_entity.id
_entity.type
_entity.pdbx_description
1 polymer ?
#
loop_
_entity_poly.entity_id
_entity_poly.type
_entity_poly.pdbx_seq_one_letter_code
_entity_poly.pdbx_strand_id
1 'polypeptide(L)'
;MSQGLAVISGSSVIHKLLKDGTASFSGSVVLSGTMHPDEDNTRTLGQSDKRWQDVYATQTTIGAIFEYGLETDGIGKNETGTVVSWHNGKLEPSTSEMDVLVMGVVKKGKDQPIIMGAEEILVTGFVEEGDFLVTSNKKGHAKSHKSTSFSSESLIGRIIGQALENSEGESKLIKCMICKR
;
A
#
# COMPACT_ATOMS: atom_id res chain seq x y z
N MET A 1 -35.64 -27.01 -3.61
CA MET A 1 -34.47 -27.46 -2.80
C MET A 1 -33.24 -27.47 -3.70
N SER A 2 -32.26 -26.68 -3.40
CA SER A 2 -31.02 -26.65 -4.18
C SER A 2 -30.09 -27.74 -3.67
N GLN A 3 -29.89 -28.76 -4.47
CA GLN A 3 -28.94 -29.83 -4.15
C GLN A 3 -27.56 -29.43 -4.70
N GLY A 4 -26.61 -29.15 -3.80
CA GLY A 4 -25.19 -29.08 -4.10
C GLY A 4 -24.55 -30.47 -3.89
N LEU A 5 -23.33 -30.65 -4.41
CA LEU A 5 -22.53 -31.83 -4.12
C LEU A 5 -22.02 -31.75 -2.68
N ALA A 6 -22.27 -32.82 -1.90
CA ALA A 6 -21.73 -32.95 -0.56
C ALA A 6 -20.88 -34.22 -0.45
N VAL A 7 -19.71 -34.12 0.15
CA VAL A 7 -18.91 -35.28 0.57
C VAL A 7 -19.19 -35.52 2.06
N ILE A 8 -19.63 -36.72 2.40
CA ILE A 8 -20.08 -37.06 3.74
C ILE A 8 -19.16 -38.14 4.30
N SER A 9 -18.74 -37.98 5.54
CA SER A 9 -18.04 -38.99 6.33
C SER A 9 -18.86 -39.28 7.60
N GLY A 10 -19.40 -40.48 7.70
CA GLY A 10 -20.36 -40.81 8.74
C GLY A 10 -21.67 -40.04 8.56
N SER A 11 -22.18 -39.43 9.63
CA SER A 11 -23.38 -38.57 9.61
C SER A 11 -23.09 -37.07 9.41
N SER A 12 -21.83 -36.70 9.28
CA SER A 12 -21.41 -35.31 9.18
C SER A 12 -21.01 -34.92 7.76
N VAL A 13 -21.53 -33.81 7.28
CA VAL A 13 -21.08 -33.18 6.01
C VAL A 13 -19.75 -32.49 6.28
N ILE A 14 -18.68 -32.97 5.63
CA ILE A 14 -17.31 -32.41 5.79
C ILE A 14 -16.93 -31.45 4.68
N HIS A 15 -17.56 -31.57 3.51
CA HIS A 15 -17.35 -30.68 2.38
C HIS A 15 -18.69 -30.41 1.69
N LYS A 16 -18.89 -29.16 1.28
CA LYS A 16 -20.11 -28.73 0.62
C LYS A 16 -19.81 -27.78 -0.52
N LEU A 17 -20.30 -28.14 -1.72
CA LEU A 17 -20.35 -27.23 -2.86
C LEU A 17 -21.81 -26.78 -3.02
N LEU A 18 -22.07 -25.50 -2.91
CA LEU A 18 -23.40 -24.92 -3.02
C LEU A 18 -23.67 -24.47 -4.46
N LYS A 19 -24.95 -24.34 -4.78
CA LYS A 19 -25.40 -23.91 -6.11
C LYS A 19 -25.02 -22.46 -6.45
N ASP A 20 -24.73 -21.65 -5.44
CA ASP A 20 -24.24 -20.29 -5.55
C ASP A 20 -22.72 -20.18 -5.78
N GLY A 21 -22.04 -21.31 -5.97
CA GLY A 21 -20.60 -21.38 -6.17
C GLY A 21 -19.77 -21.45 -4.88
N THR A 22 -20.41 -21.40 -3.70
CA THR A 22 -19.69 -21.47 -2.43
C THR A 22 -19.17 -22.90 -2.16
N ALA A 23 -17.90 -23.03 -1.78
CA ALA A 23 -17.31 -24.23 -1.21
C ALA A 23 -17.14 -24.05 0.30
N SER A 24 -17.59 -25.02 1.11
CA SER A 24 -17.42 -25.02 2.56
C SER A 24 -16.69 -26.28 3.01
N PHE A 25 -15.65 -26.10 3.80
CA PHE A 25 -14.82 -27.15 4.36
C PHE A 25 -14.83 -27.03 5.89
N SER A 26 -15.19 -28.11 6.60
CA SER A 26 -15.20 -28.14 8.07
C SER A 26 -13.85 -28.53 8.69
N GLY A 27 -12.85 -28.80 7.86
CA GLY A 27 -11.49 -29.17 8.26
C GLY A 27 -10.45 -28.43 7.47
N SER A 28 -9.19 -28.86 7.59
CA SER A 28 -8.07 -28.29 6.85
C SER A 28 -8.17 -28.57 5.35
N VAL A 29 -7.75 -27.61 4.55
CA VAL A 29 -7.56 -27.75 3.10
C VAL A 29 -6.06 -27.82 2.83
N VAL A 30 -5.59 -28.91 2.23
CA VAL A 30 -4.19 -29.08 1.81
C VAL A 30 -4.16 -29.05 0.29
N LEU A 31 -3.34 -28.16 -0.26
CA LEU A 31 -3.16 -27.98 -1.70
C LEU A 31 -1.73 -28.40 -2.07
N SER A 32 -1.59 -29.26 -3.08
CA SER A 32 -0.29 -29.60 -3.68
C SER A 32 0.09 -28.67 -4.85
N GLY A 33 -0.76 -27.70 -5.15
CA GLY A 33 -0.59 -26.72 -6.22
C GLY A 33 -0.90 -25.30 -5.75
N THR A 34 -1.01 -24.38 -6.70
CA THR A 34 -1.28 -22.96 -6.44
C THR A 34 -2.78 -22.74 -6.21
N MET A 35 -3.10 -21.89 -5.22
CA MET A 35 -4.42 -21.26 -5.09
C MET A 35 -4.34 -19.85 -5.67
N HIS A 36 -5.11 -19.56 -6.68
CA HIS A 36 -5.14 -18.24 -7.31
C HIS A 36 -6.59 -17.78 -7.55
N PRO A 37 -6.87 -16.48 -7.59
CA PRO A 37 -8.16 -15.97 -8.01
C PRO A 37 -8.39 -16.21 -9.51
N ASP A 38 -9.64 -16.15 -9.92
CA ASP A 38 -10.06 -16.27 -11.32
C ASP A 38 -9.69 -15.03 -12.16
N GLU A 39 -9.47 -13.89 -11.50
CA GLU A 39 -9.18 -12.62 -12.15
C GLU A 39 -8.20 -11.79 -11.32
N ASP A 40 -7.25 -11.14 -11.97
CA ASP A 40 -6.19 -10.37 -11.32
C ASP A 40 -6.72 -9.17 -10.54
N ASN A 41 -6.25 -9.00 -9.31
CA ASN A 41 -6.52 -7.85 -8.44
C ASN A 41 -8.01 -7.55 -8.18
N THR A 42 -8.87 -8.56 -8.24
CA THR A 42 -10.33 -8.42 -8.05
C THR A 42 -10.87 -9.20 -6.86
N ARG A 43 -10.09 -10.10 -6.28
CA ARG A 43 -10.50 -10.98 -5.19
C ARG A 43 -9.71 -10.70 -3.91
N THR A 44 -10.35 -10.96 -2.78
CA THR A 44 -9.75 -10.82 -1.45
C THR A 44 -9.61 -12.16 -0.75
N LEU A 45 -8.59 -12.31 0.08
CA LEU A 45 -8.45 -13.42 1.01
C LEU A 45 -9.00 -12.98 2.38
N GLY A 46 -10.18 -13.48 2.74
CA GLY A 46 -10.94 -13.07 3.93
C GLY A 46 -11.91 -11.91 3.63
N GLN A 47 -12.56 -11.43 4.68
CA GLN A 47 -13.53 -10.33 4.65
C GLN A 47 -13.38 -9.48 5.92
N SER A 48 -13.97 -8.28 5.95
CA SER A 48 -13.86 -7.35 7.09
C SER A 48 -14.35 -7.95 8.43
N ASP A 49 -15.31 -8.85 8.38
CA ASP A 49 -15.91 -9.57 9.51
C ASP A 49 -15.45 -11.04 9.64
N LYS A 50 -14.65 -11.56 8.68
CA LYS A 50 -14.15 -12.93 8.64
C LYS A 50 -12.67 -12.93 8.25
N ARG A 51 -11.85 -12.46 9.18
CA ARG A 51 -10.41 -12.31 9.00
C ARG A 51 -9.66 -13.56 9.43
N TRP A 52 -8.55 -13.85 8.78
CA TRP A 52 -7.58 -14.82 9.27
C TRP A 52 -6.92 -14.28 10.54
N GLN A 53 -6.77 -15.13 11.55
CA GLN A 53 -6.01 -14.76 12.76
C GLN A 53 -4.53 -14.62 12.41
N ASP A 54 -3.99 -15.64 11.74
CA ASP A 54 -2.57 -15.68 11.36
C ASP A 54 -2.41 -16.18 9.92
N VAL A 55 -1.41 -15.70 9.21
CA VAL A 55 -0.97 -16.18 7.90
C VAL A 55 0.52 -16.49 7.97
N TYR A 56 0.85 -17.79 7.93
CA TYR A 56 2.24 -18.26 7.91
C TYR A 56 2.69 -18.46 6.46
N ALA A 57 3.53 -17.57 5.97
CA ALA A 57 4.07 -17.62 4.62
C ALA A 57 5.53 -17.20 4.62
N THR A 58 6.33 -17.74 3.71
CA THR A 58 7.72 -17.31 3.53
C THR A 58 7.78 -15.85 3.07
N GLN A 59 6.79 -15.43 2.25
CA GLN A 59 6.63 -14.06 1.78
C GLN A 59 5.14 -13.77 1.64
N THR A 60 4.65 -12.71 2.30
CA THR A 60 3.22 -12.38 2.33
C THR A 60 2.79 -11.34 1.31
N THR A 61 3.71 -10.46 0.90
CA THR A 61 3.43 -9.41 -0.09
C THR A 61 4.60 -9.23 -1.05
N ILE A 62 4.27 -9.00 -2.32
CA ILE A 62 5.19 -8.51 -3.34
C ILE A 62 4.65 -7.15 -3.76
N GLY A 63 5.48 -6.09 -3.62
CA GLY A 63 5.08 -4.72 -3.94
C GLY A 63 4.86 -3.83 -2.71
N ALA A 64 4.07 -2.77 -2.88
CA ALA A 64 3.84 -1.76 -1.87
C ALA A 64 2.91 -2.21 -0.73
N ILE A 65 3.18 -1.70 0.47
CA ILE A 65 2.27 -1.76 1.61
C ILE A 65 1.45 -0.48 1.63
N PHE A 66 0.12 -0.63 1.67
CA PHE A 66 -0.84 0.45 1.74
C PHE A 66 -1.37 0.62 3.16
N GLU A 67 -1.57 1.87 3.60
CA GLU A 67 -2.21 2.18 4.89
C GLU A 67 -3.72 2.27 4.71
N TYR A 68 -4.45 1.62 5.60
CA TYR A 68 -5.91 1.62 5.65
C TYR A 68 -6.41 2.29 6.93
N GLY A 69 -7.68 2.70 6.93
CA GLY A 69 -8.32 3.30 8.09
C GLY A 69 -8.18 4.82 8.19
N LEU A 70 -7.57 5.46 7.19
CA LEU A 70 -7.53 6.92 7.06
C LEU A 70 -8.66 7.41 6.16
N GLU A 71 -9.20 8.60 6.46
CA GLU A 71 -10.12 9.28 5.54
C GLU A 71 -9.35 9.83 4.34
N THR A 72 -9.64 9.35 3.16
CA THR A 72 -8.82 9.58 1.97
C THR A 72 -9.44 10.55 0.97
N ASP A 73 -10.75 10.81 1.05
CA ASP A 73 -11.48 11.69 0.12
C ASP A 73 -11.11 11.46 -1.37
N GLY A 74 -10.89 10.19 -1.75
CA GLY A 74 -10.60 9.81 -3.12
C GLY A 74 -9.22 10.27 -3.62
N ILE A 75 -8.17 10.11 -2.81
CA ILE A 75 -6.79 10.47 -3.21
C ILE A 75 -6.32 9.72 -4.46
N GLY A 76 -6.86 8.54 -4.74
CA GLY A 76 -6.53 7.73 -5.92
C GLY A 76 -6.83 8.38 -7.27
N LYS A 77 -7.57 9.49 -7.30
CA LYS A 77 -7.75 10.34 -8.49
C LYS A 77 -6.49 11.14 -8.88
N ASN A 78 -5.58 11.32 -7.92
CA ASN A 78 -4.30 11.99 -8.19
C ASN A 78 -3.36 11.08 -9.00
N GLU A 79 -2.35 11.67 -9.61
CA GLU A 79 -1.35 10.93 -10.36
C GLU A 79 -0.50 10.04 -9.43
N THR A 80 -0.03 8.92 -9.97
CA THR A 80 0.94 8.05 -9.29
C THR A 80 2.15 8.88 -8.85
N GLY A 81 2.65 8.61 -7.66
CA GLY A 81 3.79 9.33 -7.09
C GLY A 81 3.42 10.60 -6.31
N THR A 82 2.14 11.04 -6.33
CA THR A 82 1.71 12.20 -5.55
C THR A 82 1.93 11.97 -4.05
N VAL A 83 2.70 12.84 -3.42
CA VAL A 83 2.92 12.81 -1.96
C VAL A 83 1.71 13.40 -1.24
N VAL A 84 1.25 12.72 -0.19
CA VAL A 84 0.08 13.11 0.58
C VAL A 84 0.39 13.28 2.06
N SER A 85 -0.28 14.24 2.67
CA SER A 85 -0.22 14.57 4.09
C SER A 85 -1.61 14.55 4.72
N TRP A 86 -1.64 14.37 6.03
CA TRP A 86 -2.87 14.40 6.82
C TRP A 86 -3.18 15.81 7.30
N HIS A 87 -4.22 16.43 6.75
CA HIS A 87 -4.69 17.75 7.15
C HIS A 87 -6.21 17.79 7.18
N ASN A 88 -6.77 18.58 8.09
CA ASN A 88 -8.22 18.80 8.19
C ASN A 88 -9.04 17.50 8.29
N GLY A 89 -8.50 16.48 8.96
CA GLY A 89 -9.17 15.20 9.16
C GLY A 89 -9.17 14.25 7.95
N LYS A 90 -8.39 14.52 6.90
CA LYS A 90 -8.29 13.69 5.69
C LYS A 90 -6.91 13.75 5.05
N LEU A 91 -6.68 12.88 4.06
CA LEU A 91 -5.48 12.91 3.22
C LEU A 91 -5.66 13.89 2.06
N GLU A 92 -4.67 14.76 1.89
CA GLU A 92 -4.59 15.71 0.78
C GLU A 92 -3.17 15.72 0.17
N PRO A 93 -3.01 16.06 -1.13
CA PRO A 93 -1.69 16.30 -1.69
C PRO A 93 -0.92 17.31 -0.85
N SER A 94 0.28 16.93 -0.39
CA SER A 94 1.14 17.78 0.44
C SER A 94 1.43 19.12 -0.23
N THR A 95 1.43 20.20 0.54
CA THR A 95 1.73 21.56 0.07
C THR A 95 2.76 22.29 0.94
N SER A 96 3.16 21.65 2.03
CA SER A 96 4.09 22.23 3.01
C SER A 96 5.43 21.53 2.96
N GLU A 97 6.49 22.29 3.00
CA GLU A 97 7.84 21.76 3.09
C GLU A 97 8.12 21.15 4.47
N MET A 98 8.80 20.02 4.50
CA MET A 98 9.17 19.33 5.75
C MET A 98 7.95 18.98 6.64
N ASP A 99 6.85 18.60 6.02
CA ASP A 99 5.60 18.30 6.73
C ASP A 99 5.75 17.06 7.63
N VAL A 100 5.47 17.22 8.92
CA VAL A 100 5.50 16.11 9.89
C VAL A 100 4.32 15.15 9.74
N LEU A 101 3.24 15.62 9.13
CA LEU A 101 2.02 14.84 8.88
C LEU A 101 2.01 14.20 7.49
N VAL A 102 3.17 14.12 6.83
CA VAL A 102 3.27 13.33 5.58
C VAL A 102 2.92 11.88 5.87
N MET A 103 2.04 11.28 5.07
CA MET A 103 1.53 9.92 5.29
C MET A 103 2.00 8.91 4.24
N GLY A 104 2.39 9.36 3.06
CA GLY A 104 2.86 8.44 2.03
C GLY A 104 2.68 8.96 0.61
N VAL A 105 2.53 8.03 -0.32
CA VAL A 105 2.50 8.30 -1.76
C VAL A 105 1.31 7.63 -2.42
N VAL A 106 0.68 8.30 -3.36
CA VAL A 106 -0.49 7.79 -4.11
C VAL A 106 -0.05 6.80 -5.20
N LYS A 107 -0.81 5.73 -5.36
CA LYS A 107 -0.87 4.94 -6.59
C LYS A 107 -2.22 5.21 -7.25
N LYS A 108 -2.21 5.67 -8.50
CA LYS A 108 -3.44 6.04 -9.22
C LYS A 108 -4.45 4.89 -9.19
N GLY A 109 -5.70 5.20 -8.88
CA GLY A 109 -6.77 4.21 -8.73
C GLY A 109 -6.83 3.50 -7.38
N LYS A 110 -5.93 3.84 -6.43
CA LYS A 110 -5.96 3.35 -5.05
C LYS A 110 -6.16 4.51 -4.09
N ASP A 111 -7.16 4.41 -3.22
CA ASP A 111 -7.48 5.47 -2.25
C ASP A 111 -6.64 5.39 -0.96
N GLN A 112 -5.80 4.38 -0.84
CA GLN A 112 -4.88 4.22 0.29
C GLN A 112 -3.47 4.69 -0.11
N PRO A 113 -2.76 5.42 0.76
CA PRO A 113 -1.38 5.80 0.51
C PRO A 113 -0.43 4.62 0.67
N ILE A 114 0.61 4.58 -0.14
CA ILE A 114 1.74 3.68 0.03
C ILE A 114 2.61 4.22 1.14
N ILE A 115 2.90 3.39 2.14
CA ILE A 115 3.76 3.71 3.29
C ILE A 115 5.10 2.97 3.27
N MET A 116 5.21 1.91 2.49
CA MET A 116 6.44 1.11 2.35
C MET A 116 6.48 0.39 1.01
N GLY A 117 7.66 0.32 0.39
CA GLY A 117 7.92 -0.41 -0.84
C GLY A 117 8.76 0.38 -1.84
N ALA A 118 9.28 -0.32 -2.87
CA ALA A 118 10.00 0.30 -3.98
C ALA A 118 8.97 0.75 -5.04
N GLU A 119 8.56 2.01 -4.98
CA GLU A 119 7.51 2.59 -5.82
C GLU A 119 7.93 3.94 -6.41
N GLU A 120 7.14 4.47 -7.31
CA GLU A 120 7.36 5.76 -7.95
C GLU A 120 6.90 6.92 -7.07
N ILE A 121 7.68 8.01 -7.05
CA ILE A 121 7.37 9.25 -6.33
C ILE A 121 7.61 10.47 -7.23
N LEU A 122 6.72 11.45 -7.16
CA LEU A 122 6.91 12.75 -7.80
C LEU A 122 7.90 13.58 -6.99
N VAL A 123 8.95 14.07 -7.65
CA VAL A 123 9.97 14.94 -7.05
C VAL A 123 10.10 16.24 -7.79
N THR A 124 10.64 17.24 -7.12
CA THR A 124 10.99 18.55 -7.67
C THR A 124 12.41 18.95 -7.29
N GLY A 125 13.07 19.66 -8.17
CA GLY A 125 14.46 20.13 -7.99
C GLY A 125 15.48 19.04 -8.28
N PHE A 126 16.69 19.25 -7.79
CA PHE A 126 17.80 18.31 -7.94
C PHE A 126 17.74 17.23 -6.86
N VAL A 127 17.73 15.97 -7.28
CA VAL A 127 17.72 14.78 -6.43
C VAL A 127 18.80 13.84 -6.91
N GLU A 128 19.61 13.32 -6.01
CA GLU A 128 20.61 12.28 -6.27
C GLU A 128 20.16 10.94 -5.71
N GLU A 129 20.57 9.86 -6.35
CA GLU A 129 20.42 8.51 -5.82
C GLU A 129 21.02 8.45 -4.41
N GLY A 130 20.26 7.89 -3.46
CA GLY A 130 20.62 7.85 -2.05
C GLY A 130 20.11 9.01 -1.20
N ASP A 131 19.60 10.09 -1.80
CA ASP A 131 19.04 11.21 -1.03
C ASP A 131 17.81 10.81 -0.25
N PHE A 132 17.69 11.31 0.98
CA PHE A 132 16.42 11.26 1.70
C PHE A 132 15.43 12.24 1.11
N LEU A 133 14.19 11.79 0.97
CA LEU A 133 13.10 12.56 0.40
C LEU A 133 12.14 13.05 1.48
N VAL A 134 11.83 14.33 1.44
CA VAL A 134 10.86 15.01 2.30
C VAL A 134 9.84 15.74 1.44
N THR A 135 8.72 16.20 2.03
CA THR A 135 7.75 17.03 1.30
C THR A 135 8.37 18.35 0.85
N SER A 136 7.92 18.82 -0.29
CA SER A 136 8.26 20.16 -0.82
C SER A 136 7.08 21.13 -0.69
N ASN A 137 7.30 22.40 -0.99
CA ASN A 137 6.25 23.40 -1.13
C ASN A 137 5.50 23.27 -2.47
N LYS A 138 5.98 22.47 -3.41
CA LYS A 138 5.26 22.14 -4.63
C LYS A 138 4.24 21.05 -4.34
N LYS A 139 2.97 21.34 -4.64
CA LYS A 139 1.85 20.44 -4.33
C LYS A 139 2.10 19.02 -4.82
N GLY A 140 2.01 18.06 -3.89
CA GLY A 140 2.13 16.61 -4.16
C GLY A 140 3.53 16.12 -4.54
N HIS A 141 4.58 16.95 -4.33
CA HIS A 141 5.96 16.59 -4.67
C HIS A 141 6.83 16.43 -3.44
N ALA A 142 7.77 15.51 -3.51
CA ALA A 142 8.92 15.45 -2.63
C ALA A 142 10.08 16.28 -3.18
N LYS A 143 11.08 16.49 -2.35
CA LYS A 143 12.39 17.04 -2.71
C LYS A 143 13.50 16.34 -1.94
N SER A 144 14.73 16.45 -2.42
CA SER A 144 15.91 16.02 -1.68
C SER A 144 16.06 16.84 -0.39
N HIS A 145 16.38 16.14 0.69
CA HIS A 145 16.86 16.76 1.93
C HIS A 145 18.37 16.52 2.05
N LYS A 146 19.14 17.55 1.71
CA LYS A 146 20.60 17.57 1.90
C LYS A 146 20.89 18.22 3.25
N SER A 147 21.03 17.42 4.30
CA SER A 147 21.44 17.92 5.61
C SER A 147 22.95 18.06 5.66
N THR A 148 23.44 19.29 5.82
CA THR A 148 24.83 19.57 6.16
C THR A 148 25.10 19.52 7.68
N SER A 149 24.04 19.41 8.47
CA SER A 149 24.11 19.26 9.94
C SER A 149 22.99 18.36 10.44
N PHE A 150 23.36 17.16 10.86
CA PHE A 150 22.42 16.21 11.48
C PHE A 150 22.00 16.68 12.88
N SER A 151 20.87 17.33 12.99
CA SER A 151 20.04 17.12 14.16
C SER A 151 18.98 16.06 13.79
N SER A 152 19.19 14.82 14.21
CA SER A 152 18.28 13.69 13.92
C SER A 152 16.83 13.96 14.32
N GLU A 153 16.60 14.84 15.29
CA GLU A 153 15.28 15.22 15.79
C GLU A 153 14.44 15.98 14.74
N SER A 154 15.08 16.73 13.84
CA SER A 154 14.35 17.53 12.83
C SER A 154 13.76 16.68 11.67
N LEU A 155 14.19 15.44 11.50
CA LEU A 155 13.76 14.54 10.40
C LEU A 155 12.73 13.50 10.82
N ILE A 156 12.56 13.26 12.11
CA ILE A 156 11.58 12.28 12.61
C ILE A 156 10.19 12.64 12.10
N GLY A 157 9.52 11.67 11.49
CA GLY A 157 8.18 11.81 10.93
C GLY A 157 8.11 12.56 9.59
N ARG A 158 9.22 13.06 9.03
CA ARG A 158 9.25 13.87 7.80
C ARG A 158 9.82 13.16 6.60
N ILE A 159 10.62 12.10 6.82
CA ILE A 159 11.18 11.28 5.74
C ILE A 159 10.08 10.43 5.12
N ILE A 160 9.97 10.51 3.79
CA ILE A 160 9.07 9.70 2.98
C ILE A 160 9.79 8.42 2.54
N GLY A 161 11.06 8.54 2.17
CA GLY A 161 11.85 7.44 1.66
C GLY A 161 13.23 7.89 1.17
N GLN A 162 13.86 7.03 0.38
CA GLN A 162 15.19 7.26 -0.20
C GLN A 162 15.13 7.12 -1.72
N ALA A 163 15.66 8.09 -2.44
CA ALA A 163 15.71 8.09 -3.90
C ALA A 163 16.58 6.94 -4.42
N LEU A 164 16.11 6.25 -5.46
CA LEU A 164 16.82 5.18 -6.17
C LEU A 164 17.25 5.62 -7.57
N GLU A 165 16.94 6.86 -7.95
CA GLU A 165 17.26 7.44 -9.26
C GLU A 165 17.55 8.93 -9.11
N ASN A 166 18.38 9.45 -10.02
CA ASN A 166 18.66 10.87 -10.12
C ASN A 166 17.52 11.63 -10.81
N SER A 167 17.32 12.86 -10.41
CA SER A 167 16.36 13.78 -11.02
C SER A 167 16.83 15.20 -11.05
N GLU A 168 16.43 15.91 -12.10
CA GLU A 168 16.56 17.35 -12.24
C GLU A 168 15.27 17.94 -12.80
N GLY A 169 14.95 19.17 -12.44
CA GLY A 169 13.82 19.90 -12.99
C GLY A 169 12.62 20.03 -12.06
N GLU A 170 11.55 20.64 -12.59
CA GLU A 170 10.41 21.04 -11.76
C GLU A 170 9.47 19.90 -11.34
N SER A 171 9.40 18.82 -12.14
CA SER A 171 8.54 17.69 -11.85
C SER A 171 9.03 16.45 -12.60
N LYS A 172 9.36 15.41 -11.87
CA LYS A 172 9.76 14.11 -12.42
C LYS A 172 9.28 12.99 -11.52
N LEU A 173 8.89 11.89 -12.14
CA LEU A 173 8.59 10.63 -11.46
C LEU A 173 9.86 9.80 -11.40
N ILE A 174 10.27 9.39 -10.20
CA ILE A 174 11.47 8.56 -9.97
C ILE A 174 11.15 7.37 -9.09
N LYS A 175 11.97 6.33 -9.16
CA LYS A 175 11.94 5.24 -8.19
C LYS A 175 12.43 5.69 -6.83
N CYS A 176 11.73 5.24 -5.79
CA CYS A 176 12.03 5.51 -4.40
C CYS A 176 11.80 4.26 -3.54
N MET A 177 12.66 4.02 -2.59
CA MET A 177 12.34 3.13 -1.48
C MET A 177 11.52 3.93 -0.47
N ILE A 178 10.20 3.82 -0.58
CA ILE A 178 9.27 4.45 0.38
C ILE A 178 9.39 3.72 1.70
N CYS A 179 9.60 4.45 2.76
CA CYS A 179 9.69 3.93 4.12
C CYS A 179 9.36 5.08 5.08
N LYS A 180 8.07 5.33 5.27
CA LYS A 180 7.58 6.37 6.19
C LYS A 180 8.09 6.09 7.61
N ARG A 181 8.88 7.02 8.16
CA ARG A 181 9.49 6.94 9.50
C ARG A 181 9.20 8.17 10.33
#